data_deda186fd2053d475a35e9ae7f7b10a9
#
_entry.id   deda186fd2053d475a35e9ae7f7b10a9
#
_cell.length_a   1.000
_cell.length_b   1.000
_cell.length_c   1.000
_cell.angle_alpha   90.00
_cell.angle_beta   90.00
_cell.angle_gamma   90.00
#
_symmetry.space_group_name_H-M   'P 1'
#
loop_
_entity.id
_entity.type
_entity.pdbx_description
1 polymer ?
#
loop_
_entity_poly.entity_id
_entity_poly.type
_entity_poly.pdbx_seq_one_letter_code
_entity_poly.pdbx_strand_id
1 'polypeptide(L)'
;NEGDTESLFEIVELVAQISMALKRLPKPVIMSLQGAAAGAAFNMALAADFVVAANNVRFIQAFVNVGLAPDAGGLFLLTRAIGMNRAMHIVMTGEAVSAEKGKELGFVYKVCELEDLETATRRLVEKLAKGPAQSYRVMKEMMWNSFLAGWEEYKKFEVENQCSLGLSEDFKEGVRAFTERRRPKFGQK
;
A
#
# COMPACT_ATOMS: atom_id res chain seq x y z
N ASN A 1 9.67 8.38 -23.28
CA ASN A 1 9.86 7.12 -24.01
C ASN A 1 8.51 6.44 -24.14
N GLU A 2 7.95 6.51 -25.35
CA GLU A 2 6.76 5.75 -25.69
C GLU A 2 7.13 4.27 -25.65
N GLY A 3 6.54 3.54 -24.70
CA GLY A 3 6.14 2.19 -24.94
C GLY A 3 7.18 1.11 -24.84
N ASP A 4 7.87 1.01 -23.77
CA ASP A 4 8.31 -0.32 -23.37
C ASP A 4 7.24 -0.94 -22.44
N THR A 5 6.20 -1.50 -23.09
CA THR A 5 5.09 -2.18 -22.40
C THR A 5 5.63 -3.34 -21.54
N GLU A 6 6.72 -3.94 -21.96
CA GLU A 6 7.39 -5.04 -21.26
C GLU A 6 8.02 -4.53 -19.96
N SER A 7 8.72 -3.40 -19.99
CA SER A 7 9.28 -2.74 -18.79
C SER A 7 8.20 -2.32 -17.81
N LEU A 8 7.05 -1.82 -18.27
CA LEU A 8 5.93 -1.46 -17.41
C LEU A 8 5.36 -2.69 -16.71
N PHE A 9 5.18 -3.77 -17.44
CA PHE A 9 4.69 -5.05 -16.91
C PHE A 9 5.63 -5.60 -15.82
N GLU A 10 6.94 -5.62 -16.10
CA GLU A 10 7.95 -6.06 -15.15
C GLU A 10 7.95 -5.23 -13.86
N ILE A 11 7.86 -3.91 -13.97
CA ILE A 11 7.83 -3.01 -12.80
C ILE A 11 6.60 -3.28 -11.94
N VAL A 12 5.41 -3.36 -12.53
CA VAL A 12 4.16 -3.60 -11.79
C VAL A 12 4.20 -4.98 -11.10
N GLU A 13 4.70 -6.00 -11.78
CA GLU A 13 4.84 -7.34 -11.20
C GLU A 13 5.86 -7.38 -10.04
N LEU A 14 7.00 -6.73 -10.19
CA LEU A 14 8.02 -6.63 -9.13
C LEU A 14 7.48 -5.91 -7.90
N VAL A 15 6.76 -4.80 -8.08
CA VAL A 15 6.17 -4.05 -6.97
C VAL A 15 5.11 -4.88 -6.25
N ALA A 16 4.27 -5.62 -6.98
CA ALA A 16 3.32 -6.56 -6.40
C ALA A 16 4.00 -7.66 -5.58
N GLN A 17 5.13 -8.19 -6.07
CA GLN A 17 5.92 -9.21 -5.35
C GLN A 17 6.50 -8.67 -4.04
N ILE A 18 6.97 -7.42 -3.99
CA ILE A 18 7.55 -6.82 -2.77
C ILE A 18 6.55 -6.84 -1.61
N SER A 19 5.33 -6.35 -1.83
CA SER A 19 4.29 -6.31 -0.78
C SER A 19 3.97 -7.71 -0.24
N MET A 20 3.87 -8.67 -1.13
CA MET A 20 3.56 -10.05 -0.71
C MET A 20 4.77 -10.76 -0.09
N ALA A 21 5.98 -10.44 -0.49
CA ALA A 21 7.19 -10.92 0.18
C ALA A 21 7.23 -10.47 1.64
N LEU A 22 6.83 -9.23 1.95
CA LEU A 22 6.69 -8.74 3.33
C LEU A 22 5.66 -9.58 4.12
N LYS A 23 4.53 -9.92 3.52
CA LYS A 23 3.51 -10.77 4.15
C LYS A 23 4.01 -12.20 4.38
N ARG A 24 4.83 -12.74 3.47
CA ARG A 24 5.38 -14.11 3.56
C ARG A 24 6.61 -14.23 4.47
N LEU A 25 7.25 -13.14 4.85
CA LEU A 25 8.39 -13.20 5.77
C LEU A 25 8.00 -13.98 7.04
N PRO A 26 8.79 -14.97 7.45
CA PRO A 26 8.50 -15.81 8.63
C PRO A 26 8.81 -15.08 9.96
N LYS A 27 8.75 -13.76 9.95
CA LYS A 27 9.06 -12.87 11.07
C LYS A 27 8.08 -11.70 11.09
N PRO A 28 7.78 -11.10 12.26
CA PRO A 28 7.04 -9.86 12.32
C PRO A 28 7.70 -8.75 11.49
N VAL A 29 6.91 -8.05 10.70
CA VAL A 29 7.33 -6.89 9.89
C VAL A 29 6.72 -5.63 10.49
N ILE A 30 7.58 -4.67 10.82
CA ILE A 30 7.18 -3.37 11.34
C ILE A 30 7.53 -2.31 10.31
N MET A 31 6.55 -1.50 9.92
CA MET A 31 6.75 -0.30 9.11
C MET A 31 6.72 0.92 10.02
N SER A 32 7.77 1.73 9.99
CA SER A 32 7.88 2.99 10.71
C SER A 32 7.80 4.15 9.73
N LEU A 33 6.82 5.03 9.87
CA LEU A 33 6.46 6.02 8.86
C LEU A 33 6.39 7.44 9.39
N GLN A 34 6.85 8.39 8.56
CA GLN A 34 6.68 9.82 8.74
C GLN A 34 6.37 10.49 7.40
N GLY A 35 5.67 11.62 7.42
CA GLY A 35 5.36 12.40 6.22
C GLY A 35 4.35 11.71 5.30
N ALA A 36 4.58 11.72 3.99
CA ALA A 36 3.64 11.17 3.01
C ALA A 36 3.95 9.72 2.67
N ALA A 37 2.97 8.83 2.91
CA ALA A 37 2.96 7.46 2.41
C ALA A 37 1.95 7.38 1.24
N ALA A 38 2.44 7.61 0.02
CA ALA A 38 1.60 7.71 -1.17
C ALA A 38 1.79 6.52 -2.11
N GLY A 39 0.73 6.08 -2.77
CA GLY A 39 0.75 5.00 -3.76
C GLY A 39 1.34 3.71 -3.20
N ALA A 40 2.37 3.16 -3.84
CA ALA A 40 3.03 1.93 -3.44
C ALA A 40 3.56 1.96 -1.99
N ALA A 41 3.98 3.12 -1.46
CA ALA A 41 4.41 3.24 -0.07
C ALA A 41 3.26 2.97 0.92
N PHE A 42 2.05 3.44 0.64
CA PHE A 42 0.87 3.08 1.42
C PHE A 42 0.56 1.58 1.32
N ASN A 43 0.64 1.01 0.12
CA ASN A 43 0.37 -0.41 -0.10
C ASN A 43 1.40 -1.31 0.61
N MET A 44 2.68 -0.93 0.61
CA MET A 44 3.71 -1.60 1.41
C MET A 44 3.44 -1.48 2.92
N ALA A 45 2.91 -0.34 3.39
CA ALA A 45 2.51 -0.20 4.79
C ALA A 45 1.38 -1.18 5.17
N LEU A 46 0.40 -1.38 4.28
CA LEU A 46 -0.65 -2.40 4.46
C LEU A 46 -0.09 -3.84 4.47
N ALA A 47 1.04 -4.05 3.80
CA ALA A 47 1.71 -5.34 3.79
C ALA A 47 2.51 -5.62 5.08
N ALA A 48 2.83 -4.63 5.89
CA ALA A 48 3.43 -4.84 7.21
C ALA A 48 2.44 -5.50 8.19
N ASP A 49 2.97 -6.11 9.25
CA ASP A 49 2.15 -6.66 10.34
C ASP A 49 1.82 -5.58 11.37
N PHE A 50 2.71 -4.59 11.51
CA PHE A 50 2.53 -3.44 12.39
C PHE A 50 2.96 -2.16 11.68
N VAL A 51 2.14 -1.13 11.76
CA VAL A 51 2.48 0.22 11.30
C VAL A 51 2.59 1.14 12.51
N VAL A 52 3.77 1.71 12.73
CA VAL A 52 4.01 2.79 13.69
C VAL A 52 4.14 4.07 12.89
N ALA A 53 3.25 5.02 13.11
CA ALA A 53 3.18 6.25 12.33
C ALA A 53 3.43 7.47 13.21
N ALA A 54 4.23 8.42 12.72
CA ALA A 54 4.23 9.75 13.30
C ALA A 54 2.88 10.45 13.04
N ASN A 55 2.51 11.40 13.89
CA ASN A 55 1.26 12.16 13.79
C ASN A 55 1.13 12.95 12.46
N ASN A 56 2.26 13.25 11.81
CA ASN A 56 2.31 13.96 10.53
C ASN A 56 2.13 13.06 9.30
N VAL A 57 1.93 11.75 9.47
CA VAL A 57 1.75 10.83 8.34
C VAL A 57 0.43 11.10 7.62
N ARG A 58 0.52 11.09 6.28
CA ARG A 58 -0.61 11.13 5.37
C ARG A 58 -0.54 9.92 4.45
N PHE A 59 -1.53 9.04 4.55
CA PHE A 59 -1.70 7.89 3.67
C PHE A 59 -2.54 8.29 2.48
N ILE A 60 -2.04 8.11 1.25
CA ILE A 60 -2.71 8.60 0.04
C ILE A 60 -2.71 7.49 -1.02
N GLN A 61 -3.90 7.08 -1.48
CA GLN A 61 -4.04 6.25 -2.67
C GLN A 61 -3.94 7.15 -3.91
N ALA A 62 -2.71 7.55 -4.23
CA ALA A 62 -2.44 8.58 -5.24
C ALA A 62 -2.69 8.14 -6.69
N PHE A 63 -2.93 6.85 -6.93
CA PHE A 63 -3.08 6.27 -8.27
C PHE A 63 -4.17 6.93 -9.10
N VAL A 64 -5.34 7.16 -8.51
CA VAL A 64 -6.49 7.80 -9.19
C VAL A 64 -6.13 9.20 -9.71
N ASN A 65 -5.23 9.91 -9.03
CA ASN A 65 -4.81 11.26 -9.41
C ASN A 65 -3.99 11.29 -10.73
N VAL A 66 -3.50 10.13 -11.14
CA VAL A 66 -2.75 9.95 -12.40
C VAL A 66 -3.42 8.93 -13.33
N GLY A 67 -4.72 8.64 -13.14
CA GLY A 67 -5.48 7.76 -14.01
C GLY A 67 -5.14 6.27 -13.88
N LEU A 68 -4.53 5.86 -12.76
CA LEU A 68 -4.19 4.47 -12.45
C LEU A 68 -5.09 3.87 -11.37
N ALA A 69 -5.08 2.55 -11.26
CA ALA A 69 -5.63 1.80 -10.13
C ALA A 69 -4.53 1.50 -9.09
N PRO A 70 -4.86 1.18 -7.83
CA PRO A 70 -3.87 0.72 -6.86
C PRO A 70 -3.20 -0.58 -7.31
N ASP A 71 -1.87 -0.60 -7.28
CA ASP A 71 -1.03 -1.78 -7.49
C ASP A 71 -0.45 -2.32 -6.17
N ALA A 72 0.59 -3.14 -6.26
CA ALA A 72 1.29 -3.69 -5.09
C ALA A 72 0.37 -4.41 -4.08
N GLY A 73 -0.74 -4.95 -4.53
CA GLY A 73 -1.76 -5.56 -3.67
C GLY A 73 -2.55 -4.55 -2.84
N GLY A 74 -2.50 -3.27 -3.18
CA GLY A 74 -3.09 -2.20 -2.39
C GLY A 74 -4.58 -2.36 -2.16
N LEU A 75 -5.36 -2.57 -3.22
CA LEU A 75 -6.79 -2.78 -3.08
C LEU A 75 -7.12 -4.10 -2.39
N PHE A 76 -6.36 -5.17 -2.69
CA PHE A 76 -6.51 -6.48 -2.06
C PHE A 76 -6.30 -6.42 -0.54
N LEU A 77 -5.25 -5.73 -0.08
CA LEU A 77 -4.94 -5.58 1.34
C LEU A 77 -5.85 -4.58 2.04
N LEU A 78 -6.13 -3.43 1.40
CA LEU A 78 -6.94 -2.39 2.00
C LEU A 78 -8.38 -2.85 2.23
N THR A 79 -9.00 -3.52 1.25
CA THR A 79 -10.37 -4.07 1.41
C THR A 79 -10.45 -5.07 2.55
N ARG A 80 -9.41 -5.85 2.77
CA ARG A 80 -9.34 -6.79 3.89
C ARG A 80 -9.11 -6.12 5.23
N ALA A 81 -8.38 -5.01 5.24
CA ALA A 81 -8.10 -4.27 6.46
C ALA A 81 -9.30 -3.46 6.96
N ILE A 82 -10.05 -2.79 6.06
CA ILE A 82 -11.08 -1.81 6.46
C ILE A 82 -12.47 -2.05 5.87
N GLY A 83 -12.64 -3.11 5.08
CA GLY A 83 -13.87 -3.43 4.37
C GLY A 83 -14.01 -2.68 3.04
N MET A 84 -14.82 -3.25 2.13
CA MET A 84 -14.93 -2.82 0.74
C MET A 84 -15.36 -1.34 0.60
N ASN A 85 -16.42 -0.92 1.28
CA ASN A 85 -16.96 0.43 1.09
C ASN A 85 -15.97 1.54 1.49
N ARG A 86 -15.27 1.35 2.62
CA ARG A 86 -14.26 2.31 3.07
C ARG A 86 -13.03 2.32 2.15
N ALA A 87 -12.62 1.14 1.70
CA ALA A 87 -11.52 1.01 0.74
C ALA A 87 -11.86 1.73 -0.58
N MET A 88 -13.05 1.49 -1.14
CA MET A 88 -13.51 2.14 -2.37
C MET A 88 -13.57 3.66 -2.24
N HIS A 89 -14.05 4.19 -1.09
CA HIS A 89 -14.01 5.63 -0.84
C HIS A 89 -12.57 6.17 -0.96
N ILE A 90 -11.63 5.57 -0.25
CA ILE A 90 -10.22 6.03 -0.23
C ILE A 90 -9.57 5.92 -1.61
N VAL A 91 -9.76 4.82 -2.33
CA VAL A 91 -9.08 4.62 -3.62
C VAL A 91 -9.68 5.42 -4.76
N MET A 92 -11.00 5.67 -4.74
CA MET A 92 -11.66 6.44 -5.81
C MET A 92 -11.53 7.95 -5.63
N THR A 93 -11.43 8.44 -4.38
CA THR A 93 -11.28 9.87 -4.12
C THR A 93 -9.82 10.32 -4.09
N GLY A 94 -8.89 9.42 -3.77
CA GLY A 94 -7.48 9.75 -3.56
C GLY A 94 -7.26 10.70 -2.36
N GLU A 95 -8.25 10.83 -1.47
CA GLU A 95 -8.16 11.67 -0.29
C GLU A 95 -7.10 11.16 0.69
N ALA A 96 -6.40 12.09 1.31
CA ALA A 96 -5.39 11.75 2.31
C ALA A 96 -6.05 11.31 3.63
N VAL A 97 -5.63 10.14 4.11
CA VAL A 97 -6.01 9.58 5.42
C VAL A 97 -4.92 9.94 6.43
N SER A 98 -5.27 10.60 7.53
CA SER A 98 -4.31 10.91 8.60
C SER A 98 -3.88 9.66 9.37
N ALA A 99 -2.76 9.75 10.10
CA ALA A 99 -2.28 8.67 10.96
C ALA A 99 -3.34 8.24 11.99
N GLU A 100 -4.00 9.20 12.62
CA GLU A 100 -5.07 8.95 13.60
C GLU A 100 -6.25 8.23 12.95
N LYS A 101 -6.68 8.68 11.76
CA LYS A 101 -7.75 8.01 11.03
C LYS A 101 -7.36 6.59 10.62
N GLY A 102 -6.11 6.38 10.23
CA GLY A 102 -5.57 5.04 9.95
C GLY A 102 -5.63 4.12 11.16
N LYS A 103 -5.39 4.66 12.38
CA LYS A 103 -5.54 3.93 13.63
C LYS A 103 -6.99 3.59 13.94
N GLU A 104 -7.93 4.53 13.76
CA GLU A 104 -9.36 4.25 13.89
C GLU A 104 -9.85 3.18 12.91
N LEU A 105 -9.34 3.21 11.70
CA LEU A 105 -9.66 2.23 10.64
C LEU A 105 -8.99 0.86 10.87
N GLY A 106 -7.98 0.77 11.73
CA GLY A 106 -7.35 -0.47 12.16
C GLY A 106 -6.09 -0.89 11.38
N PHE A 107 -5.61 -0.12 10.41
CA PHE A 107 -4.38 -0.44 9.69
C PHE A 107 -3.12 0.23 10.26
N VAL A 108 -3.26 1.17 11.19
CA VAL A 108 -2.15 1.73 11.96
C VAL A 108 -2.20 1.19 13.38
N TYR A 109 -1.11 0.55 13.81
CA TYR A 109 -0.98 0.00 15.16
C TYR A 109 -0.82 1.09 16.22
N LYS A 110 0.06 2.07 15.96
CA LYS A 110 0.38 3.13 16.91
C LYS A 110 0.67 4.44 16.20
N VAL A 111 0.12 5.53 16.74
CA VAL A 111 0.50 6.90 16.40
C VAL A 111 1.28 7.52 17.55
N CYS A 112 2.28 8.33 17.25
CA CYS A 112 3.10 9.07 18.21
C CYS A 112 3.57 10.40 17.60
N GLU A 113 4.13 11.27 18.44
CA GLU A 113 4.82 12.47 17.97
C GLU A 113 6.03 12.06 17.12
N LEU A 114 6.43 12.94 16.19
CA LEU A 114 7.51 12.65 15.26
C LEU A 114 8.83 12.33 15.99
N GLU A 115 9.12 13.08 17.06
CA GLU A 115 10.30 12.93 17.90
C GLU A 115 10.35 11.57 18.62
N ASP A 116 9.20 10.99 18.88
CA ASP A 116 9.06 9.71 19.57
C ASP A 116 9.05 8.49 18.62
N LEU A 117 9.03 8.69 17.31
CA LEU A 117 8.83 7.62 16.33
C LEU A 117 9.87 6.50 16.45
N GLU A 118 11.14 6.85 16.53
CA GLU A 118 12.22 5.87 16.67
C GLU A 118 12.09 5.08 17.97
N THR A 119 11.86 5.77 19.09
CA THR A 119 11.71 5.14 20.40
C THR A 119 10.50 4.22 20.46
N ALA A 120 9.36 4.65 19.90
CA ALA A 120 8.14 3.84 19.83
C ALA A 120 8.34 2.59 18.97
N THR A 121 9.01 2.73 17.83
CA THR A 121 9.33 1.61 16.94
C THR A 121 10.28 0.64 17.61
N ARG A 122 11.37 1.11 18.20
CA ARG A 122 12.37 0.30 18.91
C ARG A 122 11.75 -0.52 20.04
N ARG A 123 10.89 0.08 20.86
CA ARG A 123 10.16 -0.64 21.93
C ARG A 123 9.33 -1.81 21.39
N LEU A 124 8.68 -1.64 20.24
CA LEU A 124 7.92 -2.71 19.60
C LEU A 124 8.84 -3.81 19.08
N VAL A 125 9.95 -3.44 18.42
CA VAL A 125 10.98 -4.38 17.94
C VAL A 125 11.51 -5.21 19.08
N GLU A 126 11.92 -4.60 20.18
CA GLU A 126 12.47 -5.29 21.36
C GLU A 126 11.45 -6.24 22.00
N LYS A 127 10.17 -5.83 22.05
CA LYS A 127 9.08 -6.68 22.55
C LYS A 127 8.90 -7.92 21.68
N LEU A 128 8.84 -7.74 20.36
CA LEU A 128 8.62 -8.85 19.43
C LEU A 128 9.86 -9.75 19.31
N ALA A 129 11.07 -9.20 19.37
CA ALA A 129 12.31 -9.95 19.31
C ALA A 129 12.48 -10.94 20.48
N LYS A 130 11.86 -10.65 21.63
CA LYS A 130 11.83 -11.54 22.80
C LYS A 130 10.69 -12.58 22.74
N GLY A 131 9.83 -12.51 21.73
CA GLY A 131 8.68 -13.39 21.61
C GLY A 131 8.98 -14.72 20.91
N PRO A 132 7.99 -15.60 20.81
CA PRO A 132 8.16 -16.97 20.29
C PRO A 132 8.23 -16.94 18.74
N ALA A 133 9.42 -16.86 18.19
CA ALA A 133 9.65 -16.71 16.73
C ALA A 133 8.94 -17.79 15.89
N GLN A 134 8.92 -19.04 16.37
CA GLN A 134 8.24 -20.11 15.67
C GLN A 134 6.71 -19.93 15.65
N SER A 135 6.12 -19.44 16.72
CA SER A 135 4.70 -19.13 16.75
C SER A 135 4.37 -17.99 15.79
N TYR A 136 5.20 -16.95 15.74
CA TYR A 136 5.01 -15.85 14.76
C TYR A 136 5.03 -16.36 13.32
N ARG A 137 5.98 -17.24 12.97
CA ARG A 137 6.02 -17.87 11.65
C ARG A 137 4.72 -18.60 11.34
N VAL A 138 4.25 -19.45 12.24
CA VAL A 138 3.03 -20.23 12.06
C VAL A 138 1.80 -19.33 11.95
N MET A 139 1.69 -18.28 12.78
CA MET A 139 0.59 -17.30 12.70
C MET A 139 0.56 -16.64 11.31
N LYS A 140 1.71 -16.25 10.77
CA LYS A 140 1.76 -15.64 9.42
C LYS A 140 1.40 -16.64 8.32
N GLU A 141 1.83 -17.89 8.42
CA GLU A 141 1.42 -18.95 7.50
C GLU A 141 -0.09 -19.22 7.55
N MET A 142 -0.68 -19.26 8.75
CA MET A 142 -2.12 -19.41 8.91
C MET A 142 -2.91 -18.25 8.28
N MET A 143 -2.45 -17.01 8.51
CA MET A 143 -3.04 -15.83 7.89
C MET A 143 -2.91 -15.85 6.37
N TRP A 144 -1.74 -16.25 5.85
CA TRP A 144 -1.54 -16.39 4.41
C TRP A 144 -2.53 -17.38 3.80
N ASN A 145 -2.63 -18.57 4.36
CA ASN A 145 -3.45 -19.65 3.80
C ASN A 145 -4.97 -19.43 3.97
N SER A 146 -5.39 -18.63 4.96
CA SER A 146 -6.81 -18.37 5.21
C SER A 146 -7.27 -17.04 4.62
N PHE A 147 -6.65 -15.94 5.02
CA PHE A 147 -7.16 -14.60 4.73
C PHE A 147 -6.61 -14.01 3.44
N LEU A 148 -5.42 -14.44 3.03
CA LEU A 148 -4.76 -14.01 1.78
C LEU A 148 -4.87 -15.04 0.65
N ALA A 149 -5.66 -16.09 0.84
CA ALA A 149 -5.99 -17.02 -0.24
C ALA A 149 -6.60 -16.27 -1.44
N GLY A 150 -6.23 -16.68 -2.66
CA GLY A 150 -6.63 -15.99 -3.89
C GLY A 150 -5.72 -14.84 -4.33
N TRP A 151 -4.63 -14.58 -3.60
CA TRP A 151 -3.68 -13.53 -3.99
C TRP A 151 -3.07 -13.76 -5.38
N GLU A 152 -2.65 -14.96 -5.71
CA GLU A 152 -1.97 -15.24 -7.00
C GLU A 152 -2.92 -15.01 -8.20
N GLU A 153 -4.20 -15.28 -8.04
CA GLU A 153 -5.21 -15.00 -9.06
C GLU A 153 -5.50 -13.49 -9.15
N TYR A 154 -5.68 -12.84 -8.01
CA TYR A 154 -5.88 -11.40 -7.95
C TYR A 154 -4.69 -10.63 -8.53
N LYS A 155 -3.44 -11.04 -8.24
CA LYS A 155 -2.23 -10.41 -8.76
C LYS A 155 -2.22 -10.37 -10.29
N LYS A 156 -2.59 -11.46 -10.96
CA LYS A 156 -2.66 -11.48 -12.43
C LYS A 156 -3.60 -10.42 -12.95
N PHE A 157 -4.80 -10.35 -12.35
CA PHE A 157 -5.80 -9.36 -12.72
C PHE A 157 -5.33 -7.92 -12.44
N GLU A 158 -4.67 -7.68 -11.30
CA GLU A 158 -4.10 -6.37 -10.95
C GLU A 158 -3.05 -5.94 -11.98
N VAL A 159 -2.09 -6.80 -12.31
CA VAL A 159 -1.00 -6.50 -13.24
C VAL A 159 -1.53 -6.20 -14.64
N GLU A 160 -2.43 -7.03 -15.18
CA GLU A 160 -3.04 -6.84 -16.51
C GLU A 160 -3.77 -5.50 -16.60
N ASN A 161 -4.59 -5.18 -15.61
CA ASN A 161 -5.37 -3.93 -15.63
C ASN A 161 -4.50 -2.70 -15.39
N GLN A 162 -3.51 -2.77 -14.50
CA GLN A 162 -2.60 -1.66 -14.25
C GLN A 162 -1.76 -1.33 -15.52
N CYS A 163 -1.28 -2.34 -16.22
CA CYS A 163 -0.59 -2.16 -17.50
C CYS A 163 -1.50 -1.52 -18.56
N SER A 164 -2.75 -1.99 -18.65
CA SER A 164 -3.73 -1.39 -19.57
C SER A 164 -3.98 0.09 -19.25
N LEU A 165 -4.15 0.43 -17.97
CA LEU A 165 -4.32 1.82 -17.53
C LEU A 165 -3.07 2.67 -17.81
N GLY A 166 -1.87 2.12 -17.62
CA GLY A 166 -0.59 2.78 -17.91
C GLY A 166 -0.40 3.16 -19.37
N LEU A 167 -1.15 2.56 -20.29
CA LEU A 167 -1.15 2.90 -21.73
C LEU A 167 -2.27 3.89 -22.09
N SER A 168 -3.17 4.23 -21.18
CA SER A 168 -4.33 5.08 -21.42
C SER A 168 -3.98 6.56 -21.62
N GLU A 169 -4.85 7.29 -22.32
CA GLU A 169 -4.72 8.75 -22.45
C GLU A 169 -4.90 9.46 -21.10
N ASP A 170 -5.73 8.90 -20.20
CA ASP A 170 -5.91 9.45 -18.85
C ASP A 170 -4.61 9.35 -18.03
N PHE A 171 -3.86 8.26 -18.14
CA PHE A 171 -2.55 8.17 -17.49
C PHE A 171 -1.55 9.19 -18.05
N LYS A 172 -1.47 9.34 -19.38
CA LYS A 172 -0.62 10.35 -20.02
C LYS A 172 -0.96 11.76 -19.56
N GLU A 173 -2.25 12.08 -19.50
CA GLU A 173 -2.74 13.36 -18.97
C GLU A 173 -2.45 13.51 -17.49
N GLY A 174 -2.65 12.47 -16.70
CA GLY A 174 -2.37 12.46 -15.27
C GLY A 174 -0.90 12.76 -14.95
N VAL A 175 0.03 12.10 -15.66
CA VAL A 175 1.47 12.35 -15.54
C VAL A 175 1.83 13.77 -15.96
N ARG A 176 1.29 14.26 -17.09
CA ARG A 176 1.51 15.61 -17.56
C ARG A 176 1.03 16.64 -16.53
N ALA A 177 -0.21 16.47 -16.04
CA ALA A 177 -0.81 17.36 -15.05
C ALA A 177 -0.01 17.41 -13.75
N PHE A 178 0.49 16.26 -13.30
CA PHE A 178 1.35 16.15 -12.12
C PHE A 178 2.67 16.94 -12.31
N THR A 179 3.33 16.76 -13.46
CA THR A 179 4.58 17.47 -13.79
C THR A 179 4.36 19.00 -13.88
N GLU A 180 3.24 19.41 -14.47
CA GLU A 180 2.84 20.82 -14.63
C GLU A 180 2.19 21.41 -13.37
N ARG A 181 2.03 20.64 -12.28
CA ARG A 181 1.41 21.04 -11.02
C ARG A 181 0.00 21.61 -11.19
N ARG A 182 -0.78 21.05 -12.10
CA ARG A 182 -2.20 21.40 -12.36
C ARG A 182 -3.12 20.21 -12.09
N ARG A 183 -4.42 20.47 -12.10
CA ARG A 183 -5.42 19.37 -12.04
C ARG A 183 -5.51 18.66 -13.38
N PRO A 184 -5.55 17.32 -13.43
CA PRO A 184 -5.77 16.57 -14.65
C PRO A 184 -7.20 16.79 -15.20
N LYS A 185 -7.35 16.61 -16.50
CA LYS A 185 -8.61 16.67 -17.21
C LYS A 185 -8.87 15.33 -17.90
N PHE A 186 -9.37 14.38 -17.14
CA PHE A 186 -9.65 13.03 -17.61
C PHE A 186 -10.85 12.97 -18.56
N GLY A 187 -10.94 11.88 -19.36
CA GLY A 187 -12.05 11.62 -20.27
C GLY A 187 -12.16 12.55 -21.47
N GLN A 188 -11.15 13.34 -21.77
CA GLN A 188 -11.10 14.13 -23.00
C GLN A 188 -10.64 13.24 -24.15
N LYS A 189 -11.57 12.96 -25.10
CA LYS A 189 -11.29 12.28 -26.36
C LYS A 189 -10.75 13.28 -27.40
#